data_58fad2a501115c20d99807f621e7b2c6
#
_entry.id   58fad2a501115c20d99807f621e7b2c6
#
_cell.length_a   1.000
_cell.length_b   1.000
_cell.length_c   1.000
_cell.angle_alpha   90.00
_cell.angle_beta   90.00
_cell.angle_gamma   90.00
#
_symmetry.space_group_name_H-M   'P 1'
#
loop_
_entity.id
_entity.type
_entity.pdbx_description
1 polymer ?
#
loop_
_entity_poly.entity_id
_entity_poly.type
_entity_poly.pdbx_seq_one_letter_code
_entity_poly.pdbx_strand_id
1 'polypeptide(L)'
;RVTRCSNNFGPFQNIEKVRVFGRNSHPKELVKGSNMQIVLVPRNNLVDEVRFASNRVDFSTLKEVKKYVSQFVSPYVHVEVSNPVYEYLKVRCIVKFNNFQKRGYLRKVLNNELISYLSPDIKNDFIEKGFDESISKTEILNFIESRSYVDFVTQFSVLQLVEVQGKYKII
;
A
#
# COMPACT_ATOMS: atom_id res chain seq x y z
N ARG A 1 -7.05 13.06 7.37
CA ARG A 1 -6.46 14.07 6.47
C ARG A 1 -5.05 13.61 6.12
N VAL A 2 -4.77 13.31 4.86
CA VAL A 2 -3.43 12.94 4.38
C VAL A 2 -2.66 14.24 4.13
N THR A 3 -1.53 14.41 4.79
CA THR A 3 -0.68 15.59 4.58
C THR A 3 0.61 15.12 3.91
N ARG A 4 0.97 15.72 2.77
CA ARG A 4 2.30 15.54 2.18
C ARG A 4 3.31 16.27 3.06
N CYS A 5 4.33 15.56 3.54
CA CYS A 5 5.46 16.20 4.21
C CYS A 5 6.33 16.88 3.16
N SER A 6 6.54 18.20 3.29
CA SER A 6 7.51 18.92 2.47
C SER A 6 8.93 18.47 2.81
N ASN A 7 9.78 18.35 1.80
CA ASN A 7 11.09 17.70 1.79
C ASN A 7 12.20 18.34 2.67
N ASN A 8 11.89 19.23 3.63
CA ASN A 8 12.87 20.05 4.29
C ASN A 8 13.17 19.72 5.75
N PHE A 9 12.69 18.58 6.27
CA PHE A 9 12.95 18.19 7.66
C PHE A 9 13.84 16.95 7.73
N GLY A 10 15.12 17.14 8.03
CA GLY A 10 16.20 16.20 8.32
C GLY A 10 15.86 14.68 8.35
N PRO A 11 15.50 14.09 9.50
CA PRO A 11 15.30 12.64 9.61
C PRO A 11 14.08 12.09 8.85
N PHE A 12 13.22 12.97 8.27
CA PHE A 12 11.98 12.58 7.60
C PHE A 12 12.07 12.49 6.08
N GLN A 13 13.27 12.56 5.51
CA GLN A 13 13.47 12.57 4.05
C GLN A 13 12.96 11.30 3.33
N ASN A 14 12.87 10.19 4.06
CA ASN A 14 12.43 8.90 3.52
C ASN A 14 10.95 8.61 3.74
N ILE A 15 10.16 9.58 4.22
CA ILE A 15 8.73 9.41 4.46
C ILE A 15 7.98 10.07 3.31
N GLU A 16 7.11 9.31 2.63
CA GLU A 16 6.28 9.81 1.54
C GLU A 16 4.91 10.22 2.01
N LYS A 17 4.28 9.40 2.85
CA LYS A 17 2.93 9.65 3.36
C LYS A 17 2.88 9.42 4.87
N VAL A 18 2.07 10.23 5.54
CA VAL A 18 1.76 10.09 6.96
C VAL A 18 0.26 10.00 7.11
N ARG A 19 -0.22 8.99 7.83
CA ARG A 19 -1.63 8.90 8.19
C ARG A 19 -1.80 8.89 9.70
N VAL A 20 -2.78 9.66 10.15
CA VAL A 20 -3.10 9.77 11.57
C VAL A 20 -4.49 9.21 11.81
N PHE A 21 -4.60 8.25 12.72
CA PHE A 21 -5.84 7.67 13.20
C PHE A 21 -6.11 8.17 14.62
N GLY A 22 -7.29 8.70 14.85
CA GLY A 22 -7.76 9.12 16.16
C GLY A 22 -8.81 8.13 16.70
N ARG A 23 -9.23 8.35 17.93
CA ARG A 23 -10.21 7.50 18.64
C ARG A 23 -11.54 7.30 17.90
N ASN A 24 -11.91 8.23 17.02
CA ASN A 24 -13.14 8.20 16.22
C ASN A 24 -12.97 7.61 14.82
N SER A 25 -11.73 7.28 14.43
CA SER A 25 -11.40 6.71 13.14
C SER A 25 -11.12 5.21 13.34
N HIS A 26 -12.07 4.35 13.03
CA HIS A 26 -11.94 2.89 13.04
C HIS A 26 -11.29 2.28 14.30
N PRO A 27 -12.07 1.98 15.35
CA PRO A 27 -11.57 1.43 16.62
C PRO A 27 -10.86 0.08 16.51
N LYS A 28 -10.97 -0.61 15.37
CA LYS A 28 -10.30 -1.91 15.11
C LYS A 28 -8.81 -1.77 14.76
N GLU A 29 -8.38 -0.59 14.33
CA GLU A 29 -7.04 -0.35 13.79
C GLU A 29 -6.08 0.30 14.78
N LEU A 30 -6.60 0.86 15.87
CA LEU A 30 -5.75 1.45 16.91
C LEU A 30 -5.02 0.36 17.68
N VAL A 31 -3.73 0.52 17.88
CA VAL A 31 -2.97 -0.29 18.82
C VAL A 31 -3.62 -0.19 20.19
N LYS A 32 -3.85 -1.35 20.81
CA LYS A 32 -4.54 -1.44 22.10
C LYS A 32 -3.90 -0.50 23.14
N GLY A 33 -4.70 0.45 23.63
CA GLY A 33 -4.25 1.43 24.62
C GLY A 33 -3.75 2.77 24.03
N SER A 34 -3.65 2.93 22.69
CA SER A 34 -3.32 4.20 22.07
C SER A 34 -4.56 5.06 21.83
N ASN A 35 -4.40 6.39 21.97
CA ASN A 35 -5.45 7.37 21.65
C ASN A 35 -5.24 7.98 20.25
N MET A 36 -4.00 7.92 19.77
CA MET A 36 -3.59 8.39 18.44
C MET A 36 -2.57 7.41 17.87
N GLN A 37 -2.80 6.95 16.67
CA GLN A 37 -1.85 6.15 15.92
C GLN A 37 -1.41 6.90 14.67
N ILE A 38 -0.11 6.94 14.43
CA ILE A 38 0.52 7.55 13.26
C ILE A 38 1.17 6.43 12.47
N VAL A 39 0.76 6.28 11.23
CA VAL A 39 1.36 5.31 10.29
C VAL A 39 2.22 6.07 9.30
N LEU A 40 3.49 5.67 9.21
CA LEU A 40 4.48 6.27 8.32
C LEU A 40 4.70 5.35 7.11
N VAL A 41 4.42 5.87 5.92
CA VAL A 41 4.72 5.18 4.66
C VAL A 41 6.04 5.71 4.14
N PRO A 42 7.07 4.86 4.01
CA PRO A 42 8.36 5.28 3.46
C PRO A 42 8.25 5.57 1.98
N ARG A 43 9.17 6.40 1.46
CA ARG A 43 9.29 6.63 0.04
C ARG A 43 9.79 5.37 -0.64
N ASN A 44 9.04 4.90 -1.62
CA ASN A 44 9.42 3.74 -2.40
C ASN A 44 10.38 4.18 -3.52
N ASN A 45 11.65 3.84 -3.41
CA ASN A 45 12.60 3.96 -4.52
C ASN A 45 12.48 2.68 -5.35
N LEU A 46 11.40 2.57 -6.14
CA LEU A 46 11.15 1.44 -7.04
C LEU A 46 12.21 1.39 -8.15
N VAL A 47 13.35 0.82 -7.86
CA VAL A 47 14.33 0.41 -8.89
C VAL A 47 14.40 -1.11 -9.02
N ASP A 48 13.93 -1.87 -8.04
CA ASP A 48 14.00 -3.34 -8.04
C ASP A 48 12.62 -3.99 -7.89
N GLU A 49 12.23 -4.75 -8.90
CA GLU A 49 10.94 -5.45 -9.07
C GLU A 49 10.60 -6.52 -8.00
N VAL A 50 11.39 -6.72 -6.96
CA VAL A 50 11.26 -7.94 -6.12
C VAL A 50 11.23 -7.67 -4.61
N ARG A 51 11.34 -6.44 -4.12
CA ARG A 51 11.50 -6.21 -2.67
C ARG A 51 10.29 -5.59 -1.99
N PHE A 52 9.16 -6.26 -2.03
CA PHE A 52 8.00 -5.88 -1.21
C PHE A 52 8.22 -6.05 0.31
N ALA A 53 9.21 -6.84 0.71
CA ALA A 53 9.42 -7.19 2.12
C ALA A 53 10.15 -6.14 2.97
N SER A 54 10.75 -5.10 2.36
CA SER A 54 11.65 -4.19 3.08
C SER A 54 11.20 -2.72 3.13
N ASN A 55 10.00 -2.41 2.66
CA ASN A 55 9.53 -1.02 2.63
C ASN A 55 8.99 -0.59 3.99
N ARG A 56 9.88 -0.56 4.97
CA ARG A 56 9.57 -0.14 6.34
C ARG A 56 10.50 0.98 6.77
N VAL A 57 9.96 1.93 7.50
CA VAL A 57 10.73 2.93 8.22
C VAL A 57 11.49 2.25 9.36
N ASP A 58 12.75 2.57 9.54
CA ASP A 58 13.56 2.01 10.62
C ASP A 58 13.04 2.43 12.00
N PHE A 59 13.38 1.63 13.00
CA PHE A 59 12.87 1.81 14.35
C PHE A 59 13.36 3.12 15.00
N SER A 60 14.56 3.59 14.67
CA SER A 60 15.09 4.85 15.18
C SER A 60 14.24 6.03 14.71
N THR A 61 13.90 6.07 13.41
CA THR A 61 13.04 7.10 12.83
C THR A 61 11.63 7.08 13.44
N LEU A 62 11.05 5.88 13.66
CA LEU A 62 9.76 5.76 14.34
C LEU A 62 9.79 6.37 15.76
N LYS A 63 10.86 6.11 16.51
CA LYS A 63 11.05 6.68 17.84
C LYS A 63 11.24 8.20 17.82
N GLU A 64 12.01 8.71 16.87
CA GLU A 64 12.24 10.15 16.72
C GLU A 64 10.93 10.87 16.38
N VAL A 65 10.14 10.34 15.45
CA VAL A 65 8.81 10.89 15.12
C VAL A 65 7.91 10.86 16.34
N LYS A 66 7.87 9.74 17.07
CA LYS A 66 7.07 9.62 18.30
C LYS A 66 7.48 10.68 19.32
N LYS A 67 8.78 10.83 19.58
CA LYS A 67 9.32 11.83 20.51
C LYS A 67 8.97 13.26 20.08
N TYR A 68 9.12 13.55 18.78
CA TYR A 68 8.79 14.85 18.21
C TYR A 68 7.31 15.19 18.38
N VAL A 69 6.42 14.30 17.96
CA VAL A 69 4.96 14.52 18.04
C VAL A 69 4.49 14.63 19.48
N SER A 70 5.06 13.85 20.41
CA SER A 70 4.71 13.89 21.82
C SER A 70 4.98 15.23 22.50
N GLN A 71 5.81 16.10 21.91
CA GLN A 71 6.03 17.46 22.41
C GLN A 71 4.86 18.42 22.11
N PHE A 72 4.03 18.09 21.13
CA PHE A 72 2.94 18.95 20.66
C PHE A 72 1.55 18.45 21.05
N VAL A 73 1.46 17.26 21.64
CA VAL A 73 0.19 16.70 22.10
C VAL A 73 0.08 16.73 23.62
N SER A 74 -1.17 16.73 24.10
CA SER A 74 -1.42 16.69 25.55
C SER A 74 -0.77 15.47 26.19
N PRO A 75 -0.25 15.57 27.43
CA PRO A 75 0.32 14.46 28.19
C PRO A 75 -0.65 13.26 28.36
N TYR A 76 -1.95 13.51 28.25
CA TYR A 76 -3.00 12.48 28.35
C TYR A 76 -3.26 11.73 27.05
N VAL A 77 -2.63 12.16 25.95
CA VAL A 77 -2.76 11.51 24.63
C VAL A 77 -1.62 10.52 24.44
N HIS A 78 -1.94 9.25 24.42
CA HIS A 78 -0.97 8.21 24.11
C HIS A 78 -0.79 8.08 22.58
N VAL A 79 0.37 8.50 22.09
CA VAL A 79 0.74 8.46 20.69
C VAL A 79 1.49 7.17 20.40
N GLU A 80 1.06 6.45 19.36
CA GLU A 80 1.81 5.32 18.81
C GLU A 80 2.21 5.63 17.37
N VAL A 81 3.46 5.27 17.00
CA VAL A 81 3.98 5.44 15.64
C VAL A 81 4.40 4.09 15.12
N SER A 82 3.89 3.70 13.97
CA SER A 82 4.10 2.37 13.40
C SER A 82 4.32 2.42 11.89
N ASN A 83 4.87 1.34 11.37
CA ASN A 83 4.88 1.07 9.93
C ASN A 83 3.50 0.59 9.46
N PRO A 84 3.17 0.75 8.17
CA PRO A 84 1.96 0.16 7.61
C PRO A 84 2.03 -1.37 7.63
N VAL A 85 0.88 -1.99 7.75
CA VAL A 85 0.71 -3.42 7.52
C VAL A 85 0.38 -3.61 6.05
N TYR A 86 1.25 -4.30 5.32
CA TYR A 86 1.03 -4.56 3.90
C TYR A 86 0.29 -5.88 3.72
N GLU A 87 -0.67 -5.86 2.83
CA GLU A 87 -1.37 -7.05 2.35
C GLU A 87 -0.86 -7.40 0.96
N TYR A 88 -0.63 -8.67 0.70
CA TYR A 88 -0.16 -9.14 -0.59
C TYR A 88 -1.32 -9.73 -1.38
N LEU A 89 -1.50 -9.24 -2.59
CA LEU A 89 -2.49 -9.77 -3.51
C LEU A 89 -1.82 -10.63 -4.57
N LYS A 90 -2.30 -11.86 -4.74
CA LYS A 90 -1.91 -12.74 -5.82
C LYS A 90 -3.05 -12.92 -6.80
N VAL A 91 -2.93 -12.28 -7.96
CA VAL A 91 -3.90 -12.39 -9.04
C VAL A 91 -3.53 -13.57 -9.94
N ARG A 92 -4.50 -14.42 -10.24
CA ARG A 92 -4.39 -15.53 -11.18
C ARG A 92 -5.51 -15.43 -12.20
N CYS A 93 -5.17 -15.45 -13.47
CA CYS A 93 -6.14 -15.42 -14.57
C CYS A 93 -5.53 -15.98 -15.86
N ILE A 94 -6.39 -16.39 -16.75
CA ILE A 94 -6.02 -16.68 -18.14
C ILE A 94 -6.53 -15.52 -18.98
N VAL A 95 -5.61 -14.83 -19.66
CA VAL A 95 -5.91 -13.66 -20.50
C VAL A 95 -5.69 -14.03 -21.95
N LYS A 96 -6.69 -13.80 -22.80
CA LYS A 96 -6.54 -13.81 -24.25
C LYS A 96 -6.27 -12.40 -24.75
N PHE A 97 -5.15 -12.25 -25.45
CA PHE A 97 -4.75 -10.99 -26.05
C PHE A 97 -5.22 -10.93 -27.52
N ASN A 98 -5.60 -9.75 -27.97
CA ASN A 98 -6.03 -9.49 -29.36
C ASN A 98 -4.88 -9.70 -30.38
N ASN A 99 -3.62 -9.62 -29.96
CA ASN A 99 -2.45 -9.86 -30.78
C ASN A 99 -1.63 -11.05 -30.25
N PHE A 100 -1.77 -12.20 -30.89
CA PHE A 100 -1.10 -13.42 -30.48
C PHE A 100 0.43 -13.36 -30.64
N GLN A 101 0.94 -12.67 -31.66
CA GLN A 101 2.38 -12.58 -31.91
C GLN A 101 3.12 -11.77 -30.82
N LYS A 102 2.45 -10.80 -30.20
CA LYS A 102 3.01 -9.93 -29.14
C LYS A 102 2.64 -10.37 -27.72
N ARG A 103 2.07 -11.58 -27.55
CA ARG A 103 1.56 -12.04 -26.24
C ARG A 103 2.55 -11.93 -25.09
N GLY A 104 3.84 -12.22 -25.33
CA GLY A 104 4.88 -12.13 -24.30
C GLY A 104 5.13 -10.71 -23.83
N TYR A 105 5.15 -9.76 -24.75
CA TYR A 105 5.26 -8.35 -24.46
C TYR A 105 4.01 -7.83 -23.74
N LEU A 106 2.83 -8.12 -24.26
CA LEU A 106 1.55 -7.67 -23.68
C LEU A 106 1.35 -8.20 -22.27
N ARG A 107 1.80 -9.45 -22.00
CA ARG A 107 1.79 -9.98 -20.63
C ARG A 107 2.66 -9.15 -19.66
N LYS A 108 3.85 -8.72 -20.10
CA LYS A 108 4.72 -7.85 -19.28
C LYS A 108 4.08 -6.49 -19.05
N VAL A 109 3.51 -5.89 -20.08
CA VAL A 109 2.80 -4.61 -19.98
C VAL A 109 1.66 -4.72 -18.99
N LEU A 110 0.79 -5.74 -19.13
CA LEU A 110 -0.33 -5.97 -18.22
C LEU A 110 0.12 -6.16 -16.76
N ASN A 111 1.19 -6.94 -16.53
CA ASN A 111 1.73 -7.13 -15.20
C ASN A 111 2.22 -5.80 -14.58
N ASN A 112 2.94 -4.99 -15.34
CA ASN A 112 3.41 -3.70 -14.85
C ASN A 112 2.26 -2.73 -14.56
N GLU A 113 1.26 -2.67 -15.44
CA GLU A 113 0.06 -1.86 -15.22
C GLU A 113 -0.73 -2.35 -14.00
N LEU A 114 -0.86 -3.67 -13.80
CA LEU A 114 -1.55 -4.24 -12.65
C LEU A 114 -0.80 -3.97 -11.34
N ILE A 115 0.53 -4.10 -11.34
CA ILE A 115 1.36 -3.72 -10.19
C ILE A 115 1.18 -2.24 -9.89
N SER A 116 1.23 -1.37 -10.89
CA SER A 116 0.99 0.06 -10.71
C SER A 116 -0.41 0.38 -10.18
N TYR A 117 -1.42 -0.34 -10.65
CA TYR A 117 -2.80 -0.19 -10.19
C TYR A 117 -3.01 -0.62 -8.73
N LEU A 118 -2.36 -1.72 -8.32
CA LEU A 118 -2.50 -2.28 -6.98
C LEU A 118 -1.54 -1.67 -5.96
N SER A 119 -0.48 -1.01 -6.39
CA SER A 119 0.51 -0.42 -5.49
C SER A 119 0.04 0.94 -4.98
N PRO A 120 -0.07 1.13 -3.66
CA PRO A 120 -0.55 2.38 -3.06
C PRO A 120 0.44 3.55 -3.25
N ASP A 121 1.68 3.25 -3.61
CA ASP A 121 2.79 4.20 -3.63
C ASP A 121 3.07 4.79 -5.02
N ILE A 122 2.51 4.20 -6.08
CA ILE A 122 2.70 4.73 -7.41
C ILE A 122 1.72 5.88 -7.61
N LYS A 123 2.26 7.04 -7.97
CA LYS A 123 1.52 8.26 -8.32
C LYS A 123 0.60 7.99 -9.51
N ASN A 124 -0.47 7.30 -9.28
CA ASN A 124 -1.57 7.26 -10.22
C ASN A 124 -2.52 8.38 -9.84
N ASP A 125 -2.48 9.49 -10.57
CA ASP A 125 -3.45 10.58 -10.49
C ASP A 125 -4.90 10.11 -10.73
N PHE A 126 -5.07 8.84 -11.09
CA PHE A 126 -6.36 8.24 -11.42
C PHE A 126 -7.08 7.56 -10.25
N ILE A 127 -6.38 7.21 -9.16
CA ILE A 127 -7.03 6.55 -8.02
C ILE A 127 -6.38 7.06 -6.73
N GLU A 128 -6.96 8.07 -6.11
CA GLU A 128 -6.77 8.37 -4.70
C GLU A 128 -7.41 7.27 -3.84
N LYS A 129 -7.02 6.00 -4.05
CA LYS A 129 -7.44 4.97 -3.12
C LYS A 129 -6.74 5.23 -1.80
N GLY A 130 -7.53 5.61 -0.82
CA GLY A 130 -7.06 5.88 0.53
C GLY A 130 -6.53 4.60 1.18
N PHE A 131 -5.76 4.74 2.23
CA PHE A 131 -5.62 3.72 3.26
C PHE A 131 -7.03 3.28 3.66
N ASP A 132 -7.32 2.00 3.81
CA ASP A 132 -8.61 1.40 4.18
C ASP A 132 -9.64 1.20 3.05
N GLU A 133 -9.35 1.59 1.82
CA GLU A 133 -10.21 1.23 0.72
C GLU A 133 -9.94 -0.22 0.31
N SER A 134 -10.94 -1.05 0.47
CA SER A 134 -10.90 -2.43 -0.01
C SER A 134 -10.93 -2.46 -1.54
N ILE A 135 -9.97 -3.14 -2.15
CA ILE A 135 -9.99 -3.39 -3.58
C ILE A 135 -10.84 -4.64 -3.83
N SER A 136 -11.96 -4.48 -4.53
CA SER A 136 -12.82 -5.61 -4.84
C SER A 136 -12.24 -6.47 -5.97
N LYS A 137 -12.56 -7.76 -5.94
CA LYS A 137 -12.22 -8.70 -7.02
C LYS A 137 -12.74 -8.21 -8.38
N THR A 138 -13.93 -7.63 -8.39
CA THR A 138 -14.59 -7.11 -9.60
C THR A 138 -13.84 -5.90 -10.17
N GLU A 139 -13.32 -5.02 -9.33
CA GLU A 139 -12.53 -3.86 -9.80
C GLU A 139 -11.24 -4.29 -10.49
N ILE A 140 -10.55 -5.30 -9.95
CA ILE A 140 -9.33 -5.83 -10.58
C ILE A 140 -9.67 -6.48 -11.93
N LEU A 141 -10.77 -7.24 -12.00
CA LEU A 141 -11.22 -7.85 -13.24
C LEU A 141 -11.55 -6.79 -14.29
N ASN A 142 -12.36 -5.80 -13.92
CA ASN A 142 -12.72 -4.68 -14.80
C ASN A 142 -11.49 -3.90 -15.28
N PHE A 143 -10.51 -3.73 -14.40
CA PHE A 143 -9.25 -3.08 -14.78
C PHE A 143 -8.54 -3.87 -15.90
N ILE A 144 -8.45 -5.20 -15.79
CA ILE A 144 -7.80 -6.03 -16.80
C ILE A 144 -8.59 -6.02 -18.10
N GLU A 145 -9.91 -6.18 -18.04
CA GLU A 145 -10.79 -6.24 -19.22
C GLU A 145 -10.91 -4.90 -19.94
N SER A 146 -10.70 -3.79 -19.26
CA SER A 146 -10.70 -2.44 -19.86
C SER A 146 -9.48 -2.15 -20.73
N ARG A 147 -8.49 -3.02 -20.75
CA ARG A 147 -7.28 -2.83 -21.58
C ARG A 147 -7.58 -3.12 -23.05
N SER A 148 -7.24 -2.19 -23.95
CA SER A 148 -7.50 -2.28 -25.39
C SER A 148 -6.85 -3.50 -26.08
N TYR A 149 -5.83 -4.07 -25.46
CA TYR A 149 -5.09 -5.23 -25.97
C TYR A 149 -5.57 -6.56 -25.38
N VAL A 150 -6.53 -6.54 -24.45
CA VAL A 150 -7.16 -7.73 -23.86
C VAL A 150 -8.47 -8.01 -24.59
N ASP A 151 -8.66 -9.25 -25.02
CA ASP A 151 -9.88 -9.72 -25.67
C ASP A 151 -10.89 -10.20 -24.61
N PHE A 152 -10.46 -11.16 -23.77
CA PHE A 152 -11.25 -11.61 -22.62
C PHE A 152 -10.38 -12.25 -21.53
N VAL A 153 -10.95 -12.37 -20.34
CA VAL A 153 -10.33 -12.99 -19.16
C VAL A 153 -11.15 -14.19 -18.69
N THR A 154 -10.46 -15.28 -18.37
CA THR A 154 -11.07 -16.49 -17.80
C THR A 154 -10.31 -16.97 -16.56
N GLN A 155 -10.95 -17.83 -15.76
CA GLN A 155 -10.38 -18.43 -14.55
C GLN A 155 -9.77 -17.39 -13.60
N PHE A 156 -10.45 -16.26 -13.43
CA PHE A 156 -9.99 -15.16 -12.60
C PHE A 156 -10.15 -15.50 -11.11
N SER A 157 -9.05 -15.39 -10.38
CA SER A 157 -9.03 -15.54 -8.92
C SER A 157 -8.03 -14.57 -8.28
N VAL A 158 -8.38 -14.06 -7.11
CA VAL A 158 -7.53 -13.22 -6.27
C VAL A 158 -7.36 -13.90 -4.93
N LEU A 159 -6.13 -14.06 -4.51
CA LEU A 159 -5.76 -14.56 -3.19
C LEU A 159 -5.14 -13.42 -2.40
N GLN A 160 -5.68 -13.17 -1.22
CA GLN A 160 -5.13 -12.22 -0.26
C GLN A 160 -4.24 -12.96 0.72
N LEU A 161 -3.03 -12.47 0.91
CA LEU A 161 -2.04 -13.04 1.80
C LEU A 161 -1.64 -11.98 2.83
N VAL A 162 -1.77 -12.32 4.10
CA VAL A 162 -1.30 -11.46 5.19
C VAL A 162 -0.12 -12.13 5.88
N GLU A 163 0.91 -11.35 6.15
CA GLU A 163 2.06 -11.82 6.91
C GLU A 163 1.74 -11.83 8.41
N VAL A 164 1.65 -13.01 8.99
CA VAL A 164 1.45 -13.20 10.43
C VAL A 164 2.67 -13.95 10.97
N GLN A 165 3.43 -13.32 11.86
CA GLN A 165 4.64 -13.90 12.49
C GLN A 165 5.64 -14.46 11.49
N GLY A 166 5.91 -13.76 10.39
CA GLY A 166 6.86 -14.18 9.36
C GLY A 166 6.36 -15.31 8.44
N LYS A 167 5.08 -15.68 8.54
CA LYS A 167 4.42 -16.65 7.65
C LYS A 167 3.26 -15.99 6.91
N TYR A 168 3.13 -16.31 5.63
CA TYR A 168 1.98 -15.85 4.85
C TYR A 168 0.78 -16.75 5.07
N LYS A 169 -0.33 -16.16 5.46
CA LYS A 169 -1.62 -16.84 5.60
C LYS A 169 -2.59 -16.30 4.56
N ILE A 170 -3.32 -17.21 3.90
CA ILE A 170 -4.42 -16.87 2.99
C ILE A 170 -5.63 -16.50 3.86
N ILE A 171 -6.26 -15.38 3.55
CA ILE A 171 -7.53 -14.95 4.15
C ILE A 171 -8.66 -15.16 3.14
#